data_b1ec52bf1e640fd9be131f7e60df2819
#
_entry.id   b1ec52bf1e640fd9be131f7e60df2819
#
_cell.length_a   1.000
_cell.length_b   1.000
_cell.length_c   1.000
_cell.angle_alpha   90.00
_cell.angle_beta   90.00
_cell.angle_gamma   90.00
#
_symmetry.space_group_name_H-M   'P 1'
#
loop_
_entity.id
_entity.type
_entity.pdbx_description
1 polymer ?
#
loop_
_entity_poly.entity_id
_entity_poly.type
_entity_poly.pdbx_seq_one_letter_code
_entity_poly.pdbx_strand_id
1 'polypeptide(L)'
;MQFEPRDQFEQRQKKLEQIQALGYDPYPREFRWTDTPAALVEQYSQTPGAELETMNKEVRVAGRMVSFRLMGKAGFAHLQGAGKRIQIYVKKDVVGEPGFQLFHLLDLGDSIGVEGHLFRTKTNELSIWVKKIFFLSKALLPLPEKWHGLSDVEVRYRQRYLDLIANAESRQVFVTRARIIQELRRFFDARGYIEVETPMMHPIPGGAAARPFITHHNTLDIDLYLRIAPELYLKRLTVGGFDRVYEINRNFRNEGISTQHNPEFTMLEFYEAYSNYRDLMDMNEQMFRLLAENITGSTTVKYGDAELDFSKMQRLSMREAIGKYWPAGAGQAPTREKLAAPGGAQEATNRYNLWAKGAGAPYAAAKGPLQDGQWTGLLFETMAEDQLVQPTILYDFPTDISPLSKQKPEDPSLTERFEIYVAGMEVANGFSELNDPAEQERRFLGQIARGGDEAPKQLDADYIRALCHGMPPTAGEGIGIDRLTMLLTDSPSIRDVIFFPLLRPESGESSSEAHRA
;
A
#
# COMPACT_ATOMS: atom_id res chain seq x y z
N MET A 1 20.10 -25.14 -14.36
CA MET A 1 18.86 -24.34 -14.30
C MET A 1 18.02 -24.68 -15.52
N GLN A 2 16.76 -25.07 -15.33
CA GLN A 2 15.81 -25.32 -16.41
C GLN A 2 14.78 -24.19 -16.39
N PHE A 3 14.94 -23.21 -17.28
CA PHE A 3 14.00 -22.09 -17.44
C PHE A 3 13.28 -22.22 -18.79
N GLU A 4 12.00 -21.91 -18.80
CA GLU A 4 11.21 -21.87 -20.04
C GLU A 4 11.10 -20.41 -20.56
N PRO A 5 11.09 -20.18 -21.89
CA PRO A 5 11.29 -21.20 -22.95
C PRO A 5 12.78 -21.59 -23.09
N ARG A 6 13.06 -22.89 -23.03
CA ARG A 6 14.42 -23.45 -22.96
C ARG A 6 15.25 -23.15 -24.21
N ASP A 7 14.66 -23.24 -25.37
CA ASP A 7 15.33 -22.97 -26.65
C ASP A 7 15.86 -21.53 -26.74
N GLN A 8 15.05 -20.55 -26.31
CA GLN A 8 15.45 -19.14 -26.26
C GLN A 8 16.53 -18.88 -25.19
N PHE A 9 16.41 -19.53 -24.04
CA PHE A 9 17.42 -19.45 -22.99
C PHE A 9 18.79 -19.92 -23.52
N GLU A 10 18.86 -21.12 -24.15
CA GLU A 10 20.10 -21.68 -24.71
C GLU A 10 20.67 -20.82 -25.84
N GLN A 11 19.82 -20.27 -26.73
CA GLN A 11 20.27 -19.34 -27.78
C GLN A 11 20.89 -18.06 -27.22
N ARG A 12 20.25 -17.47 -26.21
CA ARG A 12 20.76 -16.24 -25.58
C ARG A 12 22.03 -16.48 -24.77
N GLN A 13 22.18 -17.67 -24.19
CA GLN A 13 23.41 -18.10 -23.53
C GLN A 13 24.58 -18.18 -24.53
N LYS A 14 24.36 -18.79 -25.71
CA LYS A 14 25.36 -18.82 -26.79
C LYS A 14 25.74 -17.41 -27.27
N LYS A 15 24.78 -16.51 -27.39
CA LYS A 15 25.06 -15.10 -27.73
C LYS A 15 25.91 -14.41 -26.65
N LEU A 16 25.68 -14.72 -25.37
CA LEU A 16 26.52 -14.21 -24.29
C LEU A 16 27.96 -14.68 -24.40
N GLU A 17 28.19 -15.95 -24.75
CA GLU A 17 29.54 -16.49 -25.02
C GLU A 17 30.21 -15.76 -26.20
N GLN A 18 29.44 -15.46 -27.26
CA GLN A 18 29.94 -14.69 -28.41
C GLN A 18 30.31 -13.25 -28.02
N ILE A 19 29.49 -12.61 -27.15
CA ILE A 19 29.79 -11.26 -26.62
C ILE A 19 31.08 -11.28 -25.80
N GLN A 20 31.30 -12.31 -24.99
CA GLN A 20 32.56 -12.50 -24.26
C GLN A 20 33.76 -12.68 -25.22
N ALA A 21 33.59 -13.46 -26.29
CA ALA A 21 34.62 -13.68 -27.31
C ALA A 21 35.01 -12.38 -28.05
N LEU A 22 34.09 -11.39 -28.13
CA LEU A 22 34.36 -10.04 -28.64
C LEU A 22 35.17 -9.16 -27.64
N GLY A 23 35.47 -9.67 -26.44
CA GLY A 23 36.22 -8.95 -25.41
C GLY A 23 35.35 -8.08 -24.47
N TYR A 24 34.03 -8.23 -24.48
CA TYR A 24 33.17 -7.55 -23.53
C TYR A 24 33.04 -8.37 -22.25
N ASP A 25 33.11 -7.68 -21.09
CA ASP A 25 32.80 -8.29 -19.81
C ASP A 25 31.26 -8.57 -19.75
N PRO A 26 30.83 -9.82 -19.51
CA PRO A 26 29.42 -10.18 -19.47
C PRO A 26 28.68 -9.57 -18.31
N TYR A 27 29.38 -9.23 -17.23
CA TYR A 27 28.80 -8.70 -15.99
C TYR A 27 29.72 -7.61 -15.40
N PRO A 28 29.86 -6.46 -16.08
CA PRO A 28 30.73 -5.39 -15.61
C PRO A 28 30.27 -4.86 -14.26
N ARG A 29 31.24 -4.48 -13.42
CA ARG A 29 30.97 -4.04 -12.05
C ARG A 29 30.39 -2.62 -11.97
N GLU A 30 30.67 -1.78 -12.97
CA GLU A 30 30.19 -0.40 -13.01
C GLU A 30 29.93 0.09 -14.43
N PHE A 31 29.03 1.05 -14.55
CA PHE A 31 28.88 1.92 -15.71
C PHE A 31 28.57 3.33 -15.22
N ARG A 32 29.47 4.26 -15.46
CA ARG A 32 29.26 5.67 -15.06
C ARG A 32 28.43 6.35 -16.13
N TRP A 33 27.21 6.70 -15.78
CA TRP A 33 26.29 7.46 -16.63
C TRP A 33 26.31 8.95 -16.27
N THR A 34 25.94 9.82 -17.23
CA THR A 34 25.76 11.27 -17.01
C THR A 34 24.29 11.64 -16.88
N ASP A 35 23.43 10.95 -17.61
CA ASP A 35 22.01 11.25 -17.73
C ASP A 35 21.19 9.95 -17.75
N THR A 36 19.93 10.03 -17.29
CA THR A 36 18.95 8.93 -17.43
C THR A 36 18.06 9.16 -18.65
N PRO A 37 17.49 8.10 -19.27
CA PRO A 37 16.48 8.27 -20.32
C PRO A 37 15.36 9.22 -19.92
N ALA A 38 14.89 9.15 -18.67
CA ALA A 38 13.82 10.00 -18.16
C ALA A 38 14.22 11.48 -18.13
N ALA A 39 15.38 11.80 -17.56
CA ALA A 39 15.88 13.17 -17.47
C ALA A 39 16.07 13.81 -18.86
N LEU A 40 16.64 13.04 -19.81
CA LEU A 40 16.82 13.53 -21.18
C LEU A 40 15.49 13.80 -21.89
N VAL A 41 14.53 12.90 -21.75
CA VAL A 41 13.19 13.09 -22.36
C VAL A 41 12.49 14.28 -21.71
N GLU A 42 12.55 14.44 -20.41
CA GLU A 42 11.93 15.55 -19.69
C GLU A 42 12.53 16.89 -20.11
N GLN A 43 13.85 16.97 -20.18
CA GLN A 43 14.56 18.21 -20.46
C GLN A 43 14.54 18.60 -21.95
N TYR A 44 14.65 17.62 -22.87
CA TYR A 44 14.89 17.89 -24.30
C TYR A 44 13.74 17.46 -25.24
N SER A 45 12.61 16.95 -24.71
CA SER A 45 11.49 16.50 -25.57
C SER A 45 10.92 17.59 -26.47
N GLN A 46 11.01 18.86 -26.10
CA GLN A 46 10.52 20.00 -26.85
C GLN A 46 11.63 20.76 -27.60
N THR A 47 12.92 20.43 -27.37
CA THR A 47 14.04 21.16 -27.99
C THR A 47 14.13 20.88 -29.49
N PRO A 48 14.17 21.89 -30.38
CA PRO A 48 14.28 21.72 -31.82
C PRO A 48 15.59 21.02 -32.22
N GLY A 49 15.56 20.29 -33.36
CA GLY A 49 16.74 19.55 -33.85
C GLY A 49 17.95 20.46 -34.12
N ALA A 50 17.77 21.63 -34.74
CA ALA A 50 18.82 22.60 -35.00
C ALA A 50 19.50 23.11 -33.72
N GLU A 51 18.72 23.26 -32.63
CA GLU A 51 19.27 23.67 -31.34
C GLU A 51 20.08 22.54 -30.71
N LEU A 52 19.60 21.28 -30.76
CA LEU A 52 20.35 20.12 -30.30
C LEU A 52 21.67 19.93 -31.05
N GLU A 53 21.69 20.16 -32.37
CA GLU A 53 22.90 20.11 -33.18
C GLU A 53 23.88 21.19 -32.75
N THR A 54 23.43 22.41 -32.48
CA THR A 54 24.29 23.52 -32.01
C THR A 54 24.83 23.24 -30.60
N MET A 55 23.99 22.71 -29.72
CA MET A 55 24.35 22.35 -28.34
C MET A 55 25.40 21.21 -28.30
N ASN A 56 25.37 20.31 -29.26
CA ASN A 56 26.18 19.09 -29.30
C ASN A 56 26.27 18.38 -27.95
N LYS A 57 25.10 18.22 -27.29
CA LYS A 57 25.03 17.67 -25.92
C LYS A 57 25.49 16.23 -25.91
N GLU A 58 26.70 16.01 -25.40
CA GLU A 58 27.24 14.68 -25.13
C GLU A 58 26.54 14.05 -23.93
N VAL A 59 26.19 12.75 -24.04
CA VAL A 59 25.49 11.98 -23.02
C VAL A 59 26.08 10.58 -22.90
N ARG A 60 26.03 10.04 -21.69
CA ARG A 60 26.38 8.66 -21.40
C ARG A 60 25.23 8.04 -20.62
N VAL A 61 24.48 7.14 -21.27
CA VAL A 61 23.16 6.67 -20.80
C VAL A 61 23.13 5.17 -20.73
N ALA A 62 22.57 4.62 -19.65
CA ALA A 62 22.25 3.21 -19.53
C ALA A 62 20.74 2.96 -19.56
N GLY A 63 20.35 1.80 -20.08
CA GLY A 63 18.96 1.39 -20.07
C GLY A 63 18.75 -0.03 -20.57
N ARG A 64 17.52 -0.53 -20.34
CA ARG A 64 17.08 -1.80 -20.89
C ARG A 64 16.62 -1.61 -22.33
N MET A 65 17.12 -2.43 -23.23
CA MET A 65 16.69 -2.42 -24.62
C MET A 65 15.29 -3.01 -24.77
N VAL A 66 14.35 -2.17 -25.18
CA VAL A 66 12.92 -2.56 -25.27
C VAL A 66 12.38 -2.55 -26.72
N SER A 67 13.14 -2.08 -27.68
CA SER A 67 12.88 -2.24 -29.11
C SER A 67 14.19 -2.32 -29.86
N PHE A 68 14.15 -2.98 -31.01
CA PHE A 68 15.32 -3.22 -31.82
C PHE A 68 14.96 -3.35 -33.29
N ARG A 69 15.67 -2.63 -34.16
CA ARG A 69 15.47 -2.68 -35.61
C ARG A 69 16.79 -2.46 -36.33
N LEU A 70 17.22 -3.47 -37.08
CA LEU A 70 18.41 -3.39 -37.95
C LEU A 70 18.02 -2.93 -39.36
N MET A 71 18.89 -2.13 -39.96
CA MET A 71 18.74 -1.58 -41.31
C MET A 71 20.10 -1.57 -42.02
N GLY A 72 20.55 -2.70 -42.53
CA GLY A 72 21.85 -2.84 -43.19
C GLY A 72 23.03 -2.48 -42.26
N LYS A 73 23.73 -1.37 -42.52
CA LYS A 73 24.89 -0.91 -41.72
C LYS A 73 24.49 0.03 -40.57
N ALA A 74 23.23 0.12 -40.25
CA ALA A 74 22.71 0.94 -39.14
C ALA A 74 21.57 0.23 -38.41
N GLY A 75 21.21 0.74 -37.25
CA GLY A 75 20.04 0.27 -36.53
C GLY A 75 19.52 1.27 -35.51
N PHE A 76 18.28 1.05 -35.11
CA PHE A 76 17.61 1.80 -34.05
C PHE A 76 17.22 0.86 -32.94
N ALA A 77 17.26 1.35 -31.71
CA ALA A 77 16.71 0.69 -30.56
C ALA A 77 16.16 1.72 -29.57
N HIS A 78 15.31 1.30 -28.63
CA HIS A 78 14.90 2.15 -27.52
C HIS A 78 15.49 1.63 -26.22
N LEU A 79 16.09 2.52 -25.46
CA LEU A 79 16.54 2.27 -24.10
C LEU A 79 15.50 2.78 -23.11
N GLN A 80 15.03 1.92 -22.23
CA GLN A 80 14.12 2.25 -21.14
C GLN A 80 14.89 2.40 -19.83
N GLY A 81 14.72 3.54 -19.17
CA GLY A 81 15.27 3.79 -17.84
C GLY A 81 14.40 4.80 -17.08
N ALA A 82 14.22 4.59 -15.79
CA ALA A 82 13.39 5.42 -14.93
C ALA A 82 11.95 5.68 -15.47
N GLY A 83 11.36 4.69 -16.18
CA GLY A 83 9.98 4.76 -16.70
C GLY A 83 9.81 5.49 -18.03
N LYS A 84 10.86 6.04 -18.61
CA LYS A 84 10.83 6.69 -19.94
C LYS A 84 11.72 5.93 -20.93
N ARG A 85 11.50 6.19 -22.22
CA ARG A 85 12.25 5.57 -23.33
C ARG A 85 12.92 6.67 -24.14
N ILE A 86 14.16 6.41 -24.56
CA ILE A 86 14.89 7.24 -25.52
C ILE A 86 15.37 6.37 -26.68
N GLN A 87 15.23 6.87 -27.89
CA GLN A 87 15.74 6.18 -29.07
C GLN A 87 17.26 6.30 -29.14
N ILE A 88 17.94 5.26 -29.58
CA ILE A 88 19.36 5.27 -29.97
C ILE A 88 19.49 4.94 -31.44
N TYR A 89 20.42 5.62 -32.11
CA TYR A 89 20.82 5.34 -33.50
C TYR A 89 22.25 4.86 -33.52
N VAL A 90 22.48 3.65 -34.03
CA VAL A 90 23.77 2.99 -34.12
C VAL A 90 24.15 2.87 -35.59
N LYS A 91 25.32 3.35 -35.97
CA LYS A 91 25.85 3.25 -37.33
C LYS A 91 27.21 2.56 -37.29
N LYS A 92 27.41 1.51 -38.14
CA LYS A 92 28.63 0.69 -38.20
C LYS A 92 29.89 1.50 -38.34
N ASP A 93 29.87 2.50 -39.26
CA ASP A 93 31.03 3.35 -39.54
C ASP A 93 31.45 4.25 -38.34
N VAL A 94 30.57 4.39 -37.36
CA VAL A 94 30.79 5.22 -36.15
C VAL A 94 31.23 4.38 -34.95
N VAL A 95 30.50 3.29 -34.67
CA VAL A 95 30.80 2.43 -33.51
C VAL A 95 31.89 1.40 -33.80
N GLY A 96 32.34 1.27 -35.06
CA GLY A 96 33.29 0.28 -35.51
C GLY A 96 32.75 -1.13 -35.60
N GLU A 97 33.54 -2.05 -36.16
CA GLU A 97 33.17 -3.46 -36.35
C GLU A 97 32.80 -4.16 -35.03
N PRO A 98 33.60 -4.09 -33.93
CA PRO A 98 33.28 -4.77 -32.67
C PRO A 98 31.98 -4.24 -32.03
N GLY A 99 31.77 -2.93 -32.04
CA GLY A 99 30.54 -2.32 -31.50
C GLY A 99 29.31 -2.69 -32.29
N PHE A 100 29.42 -2.80 -33.61
CA PHE A 100 28.30 -3.21 -34.47
C PHE A 100 28.02 -4.71 -34.38
N GLN A 101 29.04 -5.55 -34.20
CA GLN A 101 28.87 -6.98 -33.92
C GLN A 101 28.20 -7.18 -32.55
N LEU A 102 28.61 -6.47 -31.52
CA LEU A 102 27.91 -6.46 -30.25
C LEU A 102 26.43 -6.13 -30.45
N PHE A 103 26.10 -5.04 -31.19
CA PHE A 103 24.74 -4.60 -31.42
C PHE A 103 23.89 -5.69 -32.10
N HIS A 104 24.47 -6.51 -32.98
CA HIS A 104 23.78 -7.65 -33.60
C HIS A 104 23.52 -8.83 -32.64
N LEU A 105 24.31 -9.00 -31.59
CA LEU A 105 24.16 -10.07 -30.60
C LEU A 105 23.18 -9.75 -29.49
N LEU A 106 22.75 -8.46 -29.41
CA LEU A 106 21.81 -8.03 -28.41
C LEU A 106 20.40 -8.60 -28.67
N ASP A 107 19.68 -8.81 -27.58
CA ASP A 107 18.26 -9.21 -27.59
C ASP A 107 17.42 -8.20 -26.81
N LEU A 108 16.11 -8.21 -27.03
CA LEU A 108 15.17 -7.45 -26.22
C LEU A 108 15.28 -7.89 -24.77
N GLY A 109 15.40 -6.91 -23.87
CA GLY A 109 15.61 -7.15 -22.47
C GLY A 109 17.05 -6.92 -22.01
N ASP A 110 18.05 -6.94 -22.90
CA ASP A 110 19.42 -6.69 -22.55
C ASP A 110 19.59 -5.28 -21.96
N SER A 111 20.44 -5.15 -20.95
CA SER A 111 20.85 -3.85 -20.43
C SER A 111 22.16 -3.44 -21.11
N ILE A 112 22.16 -2.24 -21.67
CA ILE A 112 23.33 -1.67 -22.35
C ILE A 112 23.58 -0.23 -21.92
N GLY A 113 24.81 0.21 -22.05
CA GLY A 113 25.21 1.60 -21.98
C GLY A 113 25.55 2.14 -23.36
N VAL A 114 25.30 3.42 -23.60
CA VAL A 114 25.70 4.12 -24.82
C VAL A 114 26.32 5.46 -24.48
N GLU A 115 27.27 5.86 -25.30
CA GLU A 115 27.92 7.16 -25.28
C GLU A 115 27.72 7.81 -26.64
N GLY A 116 27.32 9.07 -26.68
CA GLY A 116 27.04 9.78 -27.91
C GLY A 116 26.45 11.17 -27.65
N HIS A 117 25.80 11.76 -28.67
CA HIS A 117 25.19 13.07 -28.55
C HIS A 117 23.69 13.04 -28.92
N LEU A 118 22.94 13.98 -28.38
CA LEU A 118 21.51 14.12 -28.69
C LEU A 118 21.31 14.70 -30.09
N PHE A 119 20.32 14.18 -30.81
CA PHE A 119 19.87 14.70 -32.09
C PHE A 119 18.38 14.37 -32.31
N ARG A 120 17.79 14.92 -33.37
CA ARG A 120 16.49 14.49 -33.85
C ARG A 120 16.59 13.76 -35.18
N THR A 121 15.82 12.67 -35.28
CA THR A 121 15.68 11.96 -36.55
C THR A 121 14.87 12.78 -37.56
N LYS A 122 14.82 12.33 -38.83
CA LYS A 122 13.96 12.93 -39.87
C LYS A 122 12.47 12.92 -39.50
N THR A 123 12.04 12.00 -38.64
CA THR A 123 10.69 11.89 -38.10
C THR A 123 10.49 12.69 -36.81
N ASN A 124 11.47 13.55 -36.48
CA ASN A 124 11.47 14.41 -35.29
C ASN A 124 11.53 13.68 -33.94
N GLU A 125 11.98 12.43 -33.91
CA GLU A 125 12.13 11.67 -32.67
C GLU A 125 13.46 12.02 -31.98
N LEU A 126 13.42 12.35 -30.66
CA LEU A 126 14.60 12.60 -29.83
C LEU A 126 15.41 11.32 -29.70
N SER A 127 16.69 11.39 -30.10
CA SER A 127 17.55 10.22 -30.22
C SER A 127 18.96 10.51 -29.77
N ILE A 128 19.69 9.45 -29.42
CA ILE A 128 21.14 9.50 -29.17
C ILE A 128 21.86 8.95 -30.40
N TRP A 129 22.73 9.76 -31.04
CA TRP A 129 23.67 9.31 -32.04
C TRP A 129 24.83 8.61 -31.33
N VAL A 130 24.87 7.28 -31.41
CA VAL A 130 25.79 6.45 -30.62
C VAL A 130 27.20 6.46 -31.22
N LYS A 131 28.16 6.81 -30.38
CA LYS A 131 29.62 6.73 -30.68
C LYS A 131 30.22 5.45 -30.10
N LYS A 132 29.74 4.97 -28.94
CA LYS A 132 30.24 3.77 -28.29
C LYS A 132 29.10 3.02 -27.57
N ILE A 133 29.15 1.68 -27.63
CA ILE A 133 28.20 0.77 -26.95
C ILE A 133 28.97 0.01 -25.87
N PHE A 134 28.30 -0.16 -24.71
CA PHE A 134 28.79 -0.93 -23.58
C PHE A 134 27.79 -2.03 -23.27
N PHE A 135 28.26 -3.25 -23.16
CA PHE A 135 27.44 -4.35 -22.69
C PHE A 135 27.36 -4.32 -21.16
N LEU A 136 26.16 -4.47 -20.57
CA LEU A 136 25.98 -4.40 -19.12
C LEU A 136 25.37 -5.68 -18.54
N SER A 137 24.35 -6.26 -19.17
CA SER A 137 23.88 -7.59 -18.81
C SER A 137 22.97 -8.19 -19.87
N LYS A 138 22.98 -9.53 -19.96
CA LYS A 138 22.13 -10.32 -20.87
C LYS A 138 20.80 -10.68 -20.21
N ALA A 139 19.73 -10.44 -20.92
CA ALA A 139 18.42 -11.00 -20.58
C ALA A 139 18.35 -12.43 -21.15
N LEU A 140 18.61 -13.42 -20.34
CA LEU A 140 18.60 -14.83 -20.78
C LEU A 140 17.19 -15.36 -21.06
N LEU A 141 16.17 -14.76 -20.46
CA LEU A 141 14.76 -15.04 -20.73
C LEU A 141 14.13 -13.90 -21.55
N PRO A 142 13.18 -14.20 -22.44
CA PRO A 142 12.48 -13.19 -23.21
C PRO A 142 11.62 -12.30 -22.31
N LEU A 143 11.45 -11.04 -22.70
CA LEU A 143 10.41 -10.20 -22.11
C LEU A 143 9.03 -10.65 -22.59
N PRO A 144 7.97 -10.42 -21.82
CA PRO A 144 6.59 -10.64 -22.28
C PRO A 144 6.31 -9.92 -23.60
N GLU A 145 5.45 -10.48 -24.44
CA GLU A 145 5.12 -9.90 -25.74
C GLU A 145 4.52 -8.51 -25.61
N LYS A 146 5.04 -7.57 -26.39
CA LYS A 146 4.77 -6.13 -26.29
C LYS A 146 3.34 -5.69 -26.55
N TRP A 147 2.57 -6.47 -27.30
CA TRP A 147 1.31 -6.00 -27.89
C TRP A 147 0.16 -5.93 -26.88
N HIS A 148 0.26 -6.63 -25.77
CA HIS A 148 -0.77 -6.66 -24.75
C HIS A 148 -0.26 -6.36 -23.34
N GLY A 149 1.04 -6.03 -23.17
CA GLY A 149 1.66 -5.98 -21.86
C GLY A 149 1.61 -7.35 -21.18
N LEU A 150 1.92 -7.38 -19.88
CA LEU A 150 1.64 -8.55 -19.06
C LEU A 150 0.20 -8.41 -18.54
N SER A 151 -0.76 -9.03 -19.28
CA SER A 151 -2.19 -8.89 -18.98
C SER A 151 -2.68 -9.86 -17.89
N ASP A 152 -2.01 -11.00 -17.73
CA ASP A 152 -2.34 -11.96 -16.69
C ASP A 152 -2.01 -11.39 -15.31
N VAL A 153 -3.06 -11.14 -14.52
CA VAL A 153 -2.97 -10.51 -13.20
C VAL A 153 -2.19 -11.38 -12.20
N GLU A 154 -2.34 -12.70 -12.26
CA GLU A 154 -1.63 -13.63 -11.39
C GLU A 154 -0.12 -13.58 -11.67
N VAL A 155 0.27 -13.64 -12.94
CA VAL A 155 1.68 -13.53 -13.36
C VAL A 155 2.26 -12.16 -12.99
N ARG A 156 1.49 -11.06 -13.12
CA ARG A 156 1.92 -9.71 -12.68
C ARG A 156 2.27 -9.66 -11.20
N TYR A 157 1.51 -10.33 -10.36
CA TYR A 157 1.78 -10.35 -8.91
C TYR A 157 2.95 -11.28 -8.55
N ARG A 158 3.05 -12.47 -9.17
CA ARG A 158 4.12 -13.43 -8.91
C ARG A 158 5.47 -12.99 -9.47
N GLN A 159 5.46 -12.40 -10.67
CA GLN A 159 6.65 -11.94 -11.37
C GLN A 159 6.63 -10.40 -11.49
N ARG A 160 6.51 -9.73 -10.36
CA ARG A 160 6.41 -8.26 -10.29
C ARG A 160 7.53 -7.54 -11.05
N TYR A 161 8.74 -8.10 -11.11
CA TYR A 161 9.84 -7.57 -11.91
C TYR A 161 9.52 -7.52 -13.40
N LEU A 162 8.75 -8.47 -13.94
CA LEU A 162 8.28 -8.41 -15.34
C LEU A 162 7.17 -7.38 -15.52
N ASP A 163 6.24 -7.31 -14.58
CA ASP A 163 5.19 -6.29 -14.56
C ASP A 163 5.80 -4.87 -14.58
N LEU A 164 6.81 -4.61 -13.74
CA LEU A 164 7.50 -3.31 -13.68
C LEU A 164 8.29 -2.98 -14.97
N ILE A 165 8.73 -3.99 -15.73
CA ILE A 165 9.39 -3.81 -17.02
C ILE A 165 8.36 -3.53 -18.12
N ALA A 166 7.25 -4.28 -18.13
CA ALA A 166 6.27 -4.28 -19.21
C ALA A 166 5.23 -3.15 -19.06
N ASN A 167 4.78 -2.88 -17.83
CA ASN A 167 3.65 -1.99 -17.52
C ASN A 167 4.14 -0.71 -16.80
N ALA A 168 4.13 0.40 -17.51
CA ALA A 168 4.55 1.69 -16.95
C ALA A 168 3.62 2.17 -15.83
N GLU A 169 2.32 1.83 -15.91
CA GLU A 169 1.30 2.17 -14.93
C GLU A 169 1.59 1.51 -13.58
N SER A 170 1.94 0.22 -13.56
CA SER A 170 2.32 -0.48 -12.33
C SER A 170 3.50 0.20 -11.62
N ARG A 171 4.51 0.63 -12.40
CA ARG A 171 5.62 1.38 -11.84
C ARG A 171 5.18 2.71 -11.23
N GLN A 172 4.24 3.41 -11.88
CA GLN A 172 3.73 4.71 -11.41
C GLN A 172 3.01 4.58 -10.07
N VAL A 173 2.24 3.51 -9.85
CA VAL A 173 1.60 3.21 -8.56
C VAL A 173 2.63 3.21 -7.42
N PHE A 174 3.75 2.51 -7.58
CA PHE A 174 4.78 2.44 -6.53
C PHE A 174 5.55 3.75 -6.33
N VAL A 175 5.77 4.51 -7.41
CA VAL A 175 6.33 5.87 -7.30
C VAL A 175 5.39 6.78 -6.53
N THR A 176 4.09 6.71 -6.84
CA THR A 176 3.05 7.47 -6.14
C THR A 176 2.94 7.04 -4.66
N ARG A 177 2.98 5.75 -4.36
CA ARG A 177 3.05 5.25 -2.97
C ARG A 177 4.21 5.85 -2.18
N ALA A 178 5.40 5.90 -2.78
CA ALA A 178 6.56 6.52 -2.13
C ALA A 178 6.35 8.01 -1.86
N ARG A 179 5.70 8.73 -2.78
CA ARG A 179 5.33 10.14 -2.59
C ARG A 179 4.29 10.34 -1.49
N ILE A 180 3.28 9.47 -1.42
CA ILE A 180 2.27 9.50 -0.33
C ILE A 180 2.96 9.41 1.03
N ILE A 181 3.88 8.45 1.22
CA ILE A 181 4.63 8.29 2.46
C ILE A 181 5.49 9.54 2.76
N GLN A 182 6.12 10.13 1.75
CA GLN A 182 6.90 11.36 1.93
C GLN A 182 6.02 12.55 2.34
N GLU A 183 4.84 12.71 1.75
CA GLU A 183 3.91 13.79 2.11
C GLU A 183 3.35 13.60 3.52
N LEU A 184 3.05 12.36 3.93
CA LEU A 184 2.65 12.06 5.31
C LEU A 184 3.76 12.45 6.30
N ARG A 185 5.03 12.06 6.06
CA ARG A 185 6.15 12.48 6.90
C ARG A 185 6.26 13.99 7.00
N ARG A 186 6.18 14.71 5.87
CA ARG A 186 6.19 16.18 5.86
C ARG A 186 5.05 16.78 6.69
N PHE A 187 3.86 16.17 6.59
CA PHE A 187 2.69 16.63 7.34
C PHE A 187 2.88 16.51 8.85
N PHE A 188 3.41 15.38 9.32
CA PHE A 188 3.66 15.12 10.75
C PHE A 188 4.86 15.88 11.27
N ASP A 189 5.98 15.90 10.55
CA ASP A 189 7.20 16.64 10.92
C ASP A 189 6.92 18.13 11.07
N ALA A 190 6.14 18.73 10.14
CA ALA A 190 5.76 20.14 10.21
C ALA A 190 4.88 20.49 11.43
N ARG A 191 4.28 19.48 12.08
CA ARG A 191 3.47 19.60 13.30
C ARG A 191 4.21 19.23 14.58
N GLY A 192 5.51 18.93 14.46
CA GLY A 192 6.38 18.61 15.60
C GLY A 192 6.21 17.19 16.13
N TYR A 193 5.66 16.28 15.34
CA TYR A 193 5.69 14.86 15.68
C TYR A 193 7.08 14.27 15.46
N ILE A 194 7.42 13.26 16.25
CA ILE A 194 8.68 12.51 16.16
C ILE A 194 8.38 11.14 15.56
N GLU A 195 9.04 10.81 14.44
CA GLU A 195 8.99 9.44 13.89
C GLU A 195 9.79 8.51 14.82
N VAL A 196 9.17 7.41 15.22
CA VAL A 196 9.76 6.43 16.12
C VAL A 196 9.65 5.02 15.55
N GLU A 197 10.45 4.11 16.09
CA GLU A 197 10.37 2.67 15.80
C GLU A 197 10.11 1.92 17.09
N THR A 198 9.10 1.05 17.11
CA THR A 198 8.78 0.18 18.23
C THR A 198 8.96 -1.29 17.82
N PRO A 199 9.04 -2.23 18.79
CA PRO A 199 9.30 -3.63 18.45
C PRO A 199 8.27 -4.23 17.49
N MET A 200 8.72 -4.99 16.51
CA MET A 200 7.87 -5.82 15.64
C MET A 200 7.54 -7.19 16.25
N MET A 201 8.37 -7.69 17.15
CA MET A 201 8.15 -8.92 17.89
C MET A 201 7.75 -8.60 19.32
N HIS A 202 6.54 -8.99 19.68
CA HIS A 202 5.95 -8.72 20.99
C HIS A 202 5.91 -9.98 21.85
N PRO A 203 6.21 -9.88 23.15
CA PRO A 203 6.01 -11.00 24.07
C PRO A 203 4.52 -11.28 24.33
N ILE A 204 3.68 -10.26 24.20
CA ILE A 204 2.21 -10.31 24.35
C ILE A 204 1.59 -9.55 23.17
N PRO A 205 0.74 -10.19 22.34
CA PRO A 205 0.04 -9.49 21.29
C PRO A 205 -1.06 -8.58 21.86
N GLY A 206 -1.21 -7.39 21.32
CA GLY A 206 -2.22 -6.42 21.78
C GLY A 206 -2.31 -5.20 20.86
N GLY A 207 -3.23 -4.27 21.17
CA GLY A 207 -3.48 -3.04 20.41
C GLY A 207 -4.51 -3.18 19.29
N ALA A 208 -4.96 -4.40 18.96
CA ALA A 208 -6.01 -4.65 17.98
C ALA A 208 -6.70 -5.99 18.27
N ALA A 209 -7.84 -6.23 17.62
CA ALA A 209 -8.48 -7.54 17.59
C ALA A 209 -8.07 -8.24 16.28
N ALA A 210 -7.08 -9.13 16.36
CA ALA A 210 -6.59 -9.89 15.22
C ALA A 210 -5.81 -11.12 15.68
N ARG A 211 -5.75 -12.16 14.84
CA ARG A 211 -4.92 -13.34 15.13
C ARG A 211 -3.44 -13.04 14.81
N PRO A 212 -2.49 -13.22 15.76
CA PRO A 212 -1.08 -12.97 15.50
C PRO A 212 -0.40 -14.16 14.78
N PHE A 213 0.72 -13.90 14.09
CA PHE A 213 1.72 -14.91 13.75
C PHE A 213 2.60 -15.17 14.96
N ILE A 214 2.96 -16.42 15.19
CA ILE A 214 3.79 -16.86 16.32
C ILE A 214 5.15 -17.29 15.78
N THR A 215 6.23 -16.91 16.46
CA THR A 215 7.59 -17.37 16.23
C THR A 215 8.25 -17.73 17.56
N HIS A 216 9.35 -18.48 17.53
CA HIS A 216 10.06 -18.92 18.71
C HIS A 216 11.47 -18.36 18.77
N HIS A 217 11.88 -17.79 19.92
CA HIS A 217 13.23 -17.32 20.17
C HIS A 217 14.06 -18.43 20.82
N ASN A 218 14.85 -19.15 20.02
CA ASN A 218 15.56 -20.37 20.46
C ASN A 218 16.44 -20.21 21.69
N THR A 219 17.18 -19.09 21.80
CA THR A 219 18.13 -18.89 22.92
C THR A 219 17.43 -18.59 24.24
N LEU A 220 16.30 -17.88 24.19
CA LEU A 220 15.53 -17.55 25.40
C LEU A 220 14.45 -18.58 25.71
N ASP A 221 14.20 -19.52 24.78
CA ASP A 221 13.14 -20.52 24.86
C ASP A 221 11.77 -19.91 25.16
N ILE A 222 11.41 -18.86 24.41
CA ILE A 222 10.14 -18.12 24.53
C ILE A 222 9.46 -17.96 23.17
N ASP A 223 8.13 -17.97 23.17
CA ASP A 223 7.35 -17.57 22.01
C ASP A 223 7.25 -16.04 21.93
N LEU A 224 7.34 -15.53 20.71
CA LEU A 224 7.13 -14.14 20.35
C LEU A 224 6.06 -14.06 19.27
N TYR A 225 5.41 -12.93 19.22
CA TYR A 225 4.32 -12.66 18.29
C TYR A 225 4.69 -11.52 17.35
N LEU A 226 4.53 -11.71 16.04
CA LEU A 226 4.59 -10.56 15.13
C LEU A 226 3.45 -9.61 15.46
N ARG A 227 3.75 -8.33 15.61
CA ARG A 227 2.81 -7.31 16.10
C ARG A 227 1.59 -7.19 15.20
N ILE A 228 0.43 -7.10 15.83
CA ILE A 228 -0.84 -6.80 15.14
C ILE A 228 -1.11 -5.29 15.08
N ALA A 229 -0.50 -4.51 15.98
CA ALA A 229 -0.49 -3.05 16.06
C ALA A 229 0.67 -2.58 16.97
N PRO A 230 1.28 -1.39 16.77
CA PRO A 230 2.27 -0.80 17.66
C PRO A 230 1.64 -0.04 18.84
N GLU A 231 0.34 0.11 18.91
CA GLU A 231 -0.47 0.95 19.79
C GLU A 231 0.04 1.00 21.25
N LEU A 232 0.15 -0.18 21.90
CA LEU A 232 0.51 -0.23 23.32
C LEU A 232 1.95 0.26 23.61
N TYR A 233 2.85 0.15 22.63
CA TYR A 233 4.20 0.69 22.75
C TYR A 233 4.23 2.21 22.50
N LEU A 234 3.49 2.71 21.52
CA LEU A 234 3.40 4.15 21.26
C LEU A 234 2.77 4.90 22.45
N LYS A 235 1.75 4.32 23.09
CA LYS A 235 1.17 4.84 24.33
C LYS A 235 2.17 4.86 25.49
N ARG A 236 3.05 3.85 25.60
CA ARG A 236 4.15 3.88 26.58
C ARG A 236 5.12 5.04 26.34
N LEU A 237 5.37 5.41 25.08
CA LEU A 237 6.19 6.59 24.75
C LEU A 237 5.50 7.88 25.19
N THR A 238 4.17 7.97 25.04
CA THR A 238 3.39 9.12 25.53
C THR A 238 3.44 9.22 27.05
N VAL A 239 3.32 8.09 27.79
CA VAL A 239 3.57 8.05 29.25
C VAL A 239 4.99 8.51 29.56
N GLY A 240 5.96 8.16 28.72
CA GLY A 240 7.37 8.54 28.84
C GLY A 240 7.69 10.01 28.53
N GLY A 241 6.67 10.81 28.14
CA GLY A 241 6.82 12.25 27.89
C GLY A 241 7.07 12.64 26.44
N PHE A 242 6.81 11.74 25.48
CA PHE A 242 6.76 12.10 24.07
C PHE A 242 5.34 12.58 23.72
N ASP A 243 5.14 13.89 23.66
CA ASP A 243 3.81 14.48 23.44
C ASP A 243 3.22 14.17 22.06
N ARG A 244 4.06 13.99 21.03
CA ARG A 244 3.66 13.72 19.64
C ARG A 244 4.59 12.71 19.00
N VAL A 245 4.08 11.52 18.72
CA VAL A 245 4.83 10.43 18.08
C VAL A 245 4.06 9.86 16.92
N TYR A 246 4.79 9.37 15.90
CA TYR A 246 4.21 8.54 14.85
C TYR A 246 5.18 7.45 14.41
N GLU A 247 4.62 6.37 13.87
CA GLU A 247 5.37 5.27 13.28
C GLU A 247 4.72 4.87 11.95
N ILE A 248 5.51 4.75 10.88
CA ILE A 248 5.09 4.16 9.61
C ILE A 248 5.80 2.83 9.44
N ASN A 249 5.09 1.72 9.64
CA ASN A 249 5.75 0.41 9.63
C ASN A 249 4.75 -0.72 9.32
N ARG A 250 5.26 -1.96 9.33
CA ARG A 250 4.49 -3.17 9.06
C ARG A 250 3.75 -3.67 10.29
N ASN A 251 2.50 -4.11 10.05
CA ASN A 251 1.73 -4.92 10.98
C ASN A 251 1.38 -6.25 10.32
N PHE A 252 1.10 -7.26 11.14
CA PHE A 252 0.93 -8.64 10.71
C PHE A 252 -0.36 -9.20 11.32
N ARG A 253 -1.28 -9.69 10.47
CA ARG A 253 -2.52 -10.33 10.91
C ARG A 253 -2.68 -11.66 10.20
N ASN A 254 -2.74 -12.74 10.96
CA ASN A 254 -2.86 -14.11 10.43
C ASN A 254 -4.30 -14.40 10.02
N GLU A 255 -4.76 -13.70 9.00
CA GLU A 255 -6.12 -13.71 8.50
C GLU A 255 -6.19 -14.06 7.01
N GLY A 256 -7.39 -14.11 6.44
CA GLY A 256 -7.62 -14.42 5.04
C GLY A 256 -7.09 -13.34 4.09
N ILE A 257 -6.71 -13.76 2.89
CA ILE A 257 -6.26 -12.88 1.81
C ILE A 257 -7.46 -12.48 0.95
N SER A 258 -7.63 -11.18 0.70
CA SER A 258 -8.68 -10.64 -0.18
C SER A 258 -8.15 -9.51 -1.07
N THR A 259 -9.02 -8.82 -1.78
CA THR A 259 -8.68 -7.59 -2.52
C THR A 259 -8.34 -6.42 -1.61
N GLN A 260 -8.76 -6.44 -0.35
CA GLN A 260 -8.54 -5.38 0.64
C GLN A 260 -7.63 -5.80 1.81
N HIS A 261 -7.26 -7.09 1.91
CA HIS A 261 -6.49 -7.64 3.02
C HIS A 261 -5.28 -8.43 2.55
N ASN A 262 -4.13 -8.13 3.14
CA ASN A 262 -2.89 -8.89 3.02
C ASN A 262 -2.35 -9.16 4.44
N PRO A 263 -1.83 -10.35 4.74
CA PRO A 263 -1.38 -10.69 6.09
C PRO A 263 -0.28 -9.79 6.65
N GLU A 264 0.49 -9.17 5.79
CA GLU A 264 1.49 -8.14 6.07
C GLU A 264 1.09 -6.86 5.33
N PHE A 265 0.93 -5.77 6.06
CA PHE A 265 0.46 -4.48 5.51
C PHE A 265 1.15 -3.30 6.21
N THR A 266 1.10 -2.13 5.59
CA THR A 266 1.71 -0.92 6.14
C THR A 266 0.65 -0.04 6.79
N MET A 267 0.90 0.36 8.04
CA MET A 267 0.13 1.38 8.75
C MET A 267 1.02 2.56 9.14
N LEU A 268 0.40 3.72 9.17
CA LEU A 268 0.83 4.86 9.96
C LEU A 268 0.02 4.84 11.26
N GLU A 269 0.67 4.84 12.42
CA GLU A 269 0.01 5.10 13.70
C GLU A 269 0.65 6.31 14.37
N PHE A 270 -0.16 7.16 14.99
CA PHE A 270 0.31 8.35 15.67
C PHE A 270 -0.51 8.67 16.92
N TYR A 271 0.12 9.35 17.87
CA TYR A 271 -0.47 9.71 19.17
C TYR A 271 -0.10 11.15 19.52
N GLU A 272 -1.09 11.90 20.03
CA GLU A 272 -0.92 13.29 20.48
C GLU A 272 -1.47 13.47 21.88
N ALA A 273 -0.59 13.84 22.81
CA ALA A 273 -0.96 14.21 24.16
C ALA A 273 -1.72 15.54 24.17
N TYR A 274 -2.64 15.69 25.14
CA TYR A 274 -3.49 16.88 25.32
C TYR A 274 -4.44 17.15 24.16
N SER A 275 -4.73 16.13 23.35
CA SER A 275 -5.65 16.14 22.22
C SER A 275 -6.79 15.14 22.45
N ASN A 276 -7.84 15.24 21.66
CA ASN A 276 -9.00 14.35 21.68
C ASN A 276 -9.41 13.93 20.25
N TYR A 277 -10.36 13.02 20.13
CA TYR A 277 -10.81 12.47 18.86
C TYR A 277 -11.33 13.53 17.87
N ARG A 278 -11.89 14.65 18.35
CA ARG A 278 -12.40 15.72 17.46
C ARG A 278 -11.24 16.49 16.81
N ASP A 279 -10.18 16.74 17.58
CA ASP A 279 -8.96 17.37 17.06
C ASP A 279 -8.36 16.52 15.94
N LEU A 280 -8.36 15.16 16.11
CA LEU A 280 -7.89 14.24 15.08
C LEU A 280 -8.83 14.24 13.86
N MET A 281 -10.16 14.28 14.06
CA MET A 281 -11.11 14.39 12.94
C MET A 281 -10.83 15.64 12.09
N ASP A 282 -10.58 16.80 12.74
CA ASP A 282 -10.26 18.06 12.04
C ASP A 282 -8.90 17.98 11.34
N MET A 283 -7.91 17.32 11.94
CA MET A 283 -6.60 17.09 11.35
C MET A 283 -6.67 16.18 10.12
N ASN A 284 -7.51 15.15 10.16
CA ASN A 284 -7.72 14.24 9.04
C ASN A 284 -8.32 14.94 7.81
N GLU A 285 -9.33 15.78 7.98
CA GLU A 285 -9.87 16.56 6.86
C GLU A 285 -8.79 17.38 6.16
N GLN A 286 -7.88 17.99 6.93
CA GLN A 286 -6.75 18.73 6.37
C GLN A 286 -5.75 17.80 5.66
N MET A 287 -5.39 16.69 6.29
CA MET A 287 -4.38 15.76 5.80
C MET A 287 -4.83 15.07 4.50
N PHE A 288 -6.03 14.51 4.46
CA PHE A 288 -6.54 13.81 3.28
C PHE A 288 -6.73 14.78 2.10
N ARG A 289 -7.20 16.01 2.35
CA ARG A 289 -7.27 17.05 1.32
C ARG A 289 -5.90 17.38 0.75
N LEU A 290 -4.89 17.64 1.61
CA LEU A 290 -3.53 17.94 1.17
C LEU A 290 -2.90 16.78 0.40
N LEU A 291 -3.14 15.53 0.83
CA LEU A 291 -2.66 14.35 0.11
C LEU A 291 -3.30 14.26 -1.28
N ALA A 292 -4.61 14.42 -1.40
CA ALA A 292 -5.28 14.42 -2.70
C ALA A 292 -4.69 15.51 -3.62
N GLU A 293 -4.59 16.75 -3.16
CA GLU A 293 -4.03 17.88 -3.92
C GLU A 293 -2.57 17.63 -4.34
N ASN A 294 -1.70 17.22 -3.40
CA ASN A 294 -0.27 17.09 -3.68
C ASN A 294 0.06 15.86 -4.54
N ILE A 295 -0.74 14.80 -4.46
CA ILE A 295 -0.49 13.55 -5.18
C ILE A 295 -1.14 13.55 -6.55
N THR A 296 -2.41 13.97 -6.65
CA THR A 296 -3.19 13.88 -7.89
C THR A 296 -3.36 15.23 -8.62
N GLY A 297 -3.09 16.35 -7.93
CA GLY A 297 -3.30 17.71 -8.45
C GLY A 297 -4.74 18.21 -8.27
N SER A 298 -5.61 17.46 -7.57
CA SER A 298 -7.02 17.80 -7.35
C SER A 298 -7.50 17.26 -6.00
N THR A 299 -8.48 17.92 -5.38
CA THR A 299 -9.22 17.37 -4.24
C THR A 299 -10.24 16.31 -4.65
N THR A 300 -10.61 16.26 -5.93
CA THR A 300 -11.48 15.22 -6.50
C THR A 300 -10.62 14.13 -7.12
N VAL A 301 -10.76 12.91 -6.64
CA VAL A 301 -9.97 11.74 -7.04
C VAL A 301 -10.90 10.68 -7.63
N LYS A 302 -10.54 10.15 -8.80
CA LYS A 302 -11.26 9.03 -9.40
C LYS A 302 -10.84 7.72 -8.72
N TYR A 303 -11.83 6.89 -8.37
CA TYR A 303 -11.62 5.53 -7.91
C TYR A 303 -12.72 4.61 -8.45
N GLY A 304 -12.36 3.70 -9.35
CA GLY A 304 -13.33 2.90 -10.10
C GLY A 304 -14.29 3.78 -10.91
N ASP A 305 -15.58 3.64 -10.66
CA ASP A 305 -16.63 4.45 -11.29
C ASP A 305 -17.01 5.67 -10.44
N ALA A 306 -16.43 5.86 -9.25
CA ALA A 306 -16.74 6.96 -8.35
C ALA A 306 -15.75 8.12 -8.49
N GLU A 307 -16.26 9.35 -8.32
CA GLU A 307 -15.48 10.55 -8.06
C GLU A 307 -15.54 10.86 -6.56
N LEU A 308 -14.40 10.81 -5.89
CA LEU A 308 -14.25 11.00 -4.45
C LEU A 308 -13.83 12.44 -4.16
N ASP A 309 -14.63 13.21 -3.44
CA ASP A 309 -14.33 14.62 -3.09
C ASP A 309 -13.72 14.72 -1.68
N PHE A 310 -12.40 14.94 -1.63
CA PHE A 310 -11.65 15.16 -0.39
C PHE A 310 -11.64 16.63 0.07
N SER A 311 -12.31 17.55 -0.64
CA SER A 311 -12.41 18.94 -0.20
C SER A 311 -13.22 19.07 1.10
N LYS A 312 -14.14 18.14 1.33
CA LYS A 312 -15.02 18.09 2.49
C LYS A 312 -15.37 16.65 2.83
N MET A 313 -15.10 16.23 4.06
CA MET A 313 -15.56 14.95 4.58
C MET A 313 -16.95 15.07 5.21
N GLN A 314 -17.80 14.08 4.98
CA GLN A 314 -19.06 13.96 5.67
C GLN A 314 -18.80 13.45 7.10
N ARG A 315 -19.51 13.98 8.10
CA ARG A 315 -19.46 13.46 9.49
C ARG A 315 -20.82 12.88 9.86
N LEU A 316 -20.86 11.64 10.28
CA LEU A 316 -22.06 10.91 10.71
C LEU A 316 -21.74 10.12 11.97
N SER A 317 -22.64 10.14 12.97
CA SER A 317 -22.58 9.12 14.01
C SER A 317 -23.03 7.76 13.44
N MET A 318 -22.57 6.66 14.05
CA MET A 318 -22.96 5.30 13.60
C MET A 318 -24.49 5.12 13.57
N ARG A 319 -25.20 5.64 14.57
CA ARG A 319 -26.67 5.59 14.61
C ARG A 319 -27.32 6.44 13.50
N GLU A 320 -26.72 7.57 13.11
CA GLU A 320 -27.17 8.37 11.96
C GLU A 320 -26.95 7.67 10.65
N ALA A 321 -25.80 7.01 10.47
CA ALA A 321 -25.50 6.24 9.26
C ALA A 321 -26.50 5.10 9.06
N ILE A 322 -26.84 4.35 10.11
CA ILE A 322 -27.88 3.32 10.05
C ILE A 322 -29.21 3.92 9.61
N GLY A 323 -29.64 5.04 10.19
CA GLY A 323 -30.89 5.71 9.82
C GLY A 323 -30.89 6.22 8.38
N LYS A 324 -29.78 6.85 7.96
CA LYS A 324 -29.62 7.45 6.62
C LYS A 324 -29.66 6.41 5.50
N TYR A 325 -29.00 5.28 5.69
CA TYR A 325 -28.89 4.23 4.68
C TYR A 325 -29.91 3.10 4.85
N TRP A 326 -30.89 3.27 5.75
CA TRP A 326 -31.93 2.29 5.96
C TRP A 326 -32.73 2.02 4.68
N PRO A 327 -32.88 0.74 4.26
CA PRO A 327 -33.58 0.43 3.03
C PRO A 327 -35.07 0.80 3.11
N ALA A 328 -35.56 1.50 2.10
CA ALA A 328 -36.98 1.93 2.07
C ALA A 328 -37.97 0.75 2.21
N GLY A 329 -37.61 -0.43 1.64
CA GLY A 329 -38.42 -1.65 1.74
C GLY A 329 -38.42 -2.32 3.11
N ALA A 330 -37.49 -1.98 4.01
CA ALA A 330 -37.43 -2.51 5.38
C ALA A 330 -38.33 -1.75 6.38
N GLY A 331 -39.22 -0.88 5.88
CA GLY A 331 -40.12 -0.04 6.68
C GLY A 331 -39.42 1.23 7.19
N GLN A 332 -40.04 1.88 8.19
CA GLN A 332 -39.53 3.15 8.72
C GLN A 332 -38.12 2.98 9.32
N ALA A 333 -37.16 3.88 8.97
CA ALA A 333 -35.84 3.89 9.55
C ALA A 333 -35.89 4.00 11.09
N PRO A 334 -35.03 3.27 11.83
CA PRO A 334 -34.94 3.43 13.28
C PRO A 334 -34.38 4.82 13.62
N THR A 335 -34.96 5.46 14.65
CA THR A 335 -34.38 6.72 15.17
C THR A 335 -33.15 6.43 16.05
N ARG A 336 -32.37 7.46 16.34
CA ARG A 336 -31.21 7.35 17.23
C ARG A 336 -31.62 6.86 18.63
N GLU A 337 -32.72 7.39 19.15
CA GLU A 337 -33.24 7.05 20.46
C GLU A 337 -33.69 5.58 20.49
N LYS A 338 -34.31 5.10 19.41
CA LYS A 338 -34.70 3.69 19.30
C LYS A 338 -33.49 2.76 19.26
N LEU A 339 -32.44 3.11 18.51
CA LEU A 339 -31.18 2.34 18.47
C LEU A 339 -30.44 2.39 19.82
N ALA A 340 -30.60 3.46 20.60
CA ALA A 340 -30.02 3.61 21.92
C ALA A 340 -30.78 2.86 23.03
N ALA A 341 -32.03 2.54 22.79
CA ALA A 341 -32.85 1.85 23.79
C ALA A 341 -32.43 0.37 23.93
N PRO A 342 -32.50 -0.21 25.15
CA PRO A 342 -32.21 -1.63 25.37
C PRO A 342 -32.97 -2.54 24.38
N GLY A 343 -32.25 -3.43 23.67
CA GLY A 343 -32.82 -4.31 22.65
C GLY A 343 -33.24 -3.62 21.34
N GLY A 344 -33.13 -2.30 21.23
CA GLY A 344 -33.59 -1.54 20.06
C GLY A 344 -32.77 -1.82 18.79
N ALA A 345 -31.48 -1.98 18.93
CA ALA A 345 -30.58 -2.35 17.81
C ALA A 345 -30.84 -3.79 17.34
N GLN A 346 -31.07 -4.72 18.25
CA GLN A 346 -31.47 -6.10 17.93
C GLN A 346 -32.80 -6.15 17.18
N GLU A 347 -33.83 -5.41 17.66
CA GLU A 347 -35.10 -5.30 16.96
C GLU A 347 -34.94 -4.74 15.54
N ALA A 348 -34.16 -3.67 15.39
CA ALA A 348 -33.85 -3.08 14.08
C ALA A 348 -33.17 -4.10 13.18
N THR A 349 -32.17 -4.84 13.68
CA THR A 349 -31.46 -5.90 12.93
C THR A 349 -32.41 -7.00 12.49
N ASN A 350 -33.29 -7.47 13.35
CA ASN A 350 -34.32 -8.49 13.01
C ASN A 350 -35.25 -8.00 11.89
N ARG A 351 -35.65 -6.75 11.95
CA ARG A 351 -36.52 -6.13 10.93
C ARG A 351 -35.78 -5.97 9.60
N TYR A 352 -34.53 -5.53 9.63
CA TYR A 352 -33.65 -5.49 8.44
C TYR A 352 -33.51 -6.89 7.83
N ASN A 353 -33.18 -7.89 8.63
CA ASN A 353 -33.00 -9.27 8.18
C ASN A 353 -34.25 -9.88 7.54
N LEU A 354 -35.44 -9.54 8.06
CA LEU A 354 -36.71 -9.98 7.46
C LEU A 354 -36.86 -9.44 6.04
N TRP A 355 -36.52 -8.17 5.82
CA TRP A 355 -36.53 -7.55 4.50
C TRP A 355 -35.42 -8.11 3.61
N ALA A 356 -34.17 -8.21 4.11
CA ALA A 356 -32.99 -8.66 3.37
C ALA A 356 -33.18 -10.06 2.76
N LYS A 357 -33.82 -10.96 3.52
CA LYS A 357 -34.19 -12.30 3.05
C LYS A 357 -35.06 -12.29 1.79
N GLY A 358 -36.01 -11.35 1.71
CA GLY A 358 -36.89 -11.19 0.53
C GLY A 358 -36.24 -10.42 -0.60
N ALA A 359 -35.27 -9.55 -0.31
CA ALA A 359 -34.58 -8.66 -1.25
C ALA A 359 -33.28 -9.23 -1.80
N GLY A 360 -32.79 -10.37 -1.30
CA GLY A 360 -31.48 -10.92 -1.67
C GLY A 360 -30.31 -10.05 -1.19
N ALA A 361 -30.52 -9.24 -0.13
CA ALA A 361 -29.51 -8.37 0.44
C ALA A 361 -28.63 -9.10 1.49
N PRO A 362 -27.47 -8.56 1.88
CA PRO A 362 -26.64 -9.11 2.95
C PRO A 362 -27.44 -9.30 4.23
N TYR A 363 -27.13 -10.35 4.99
CA TYR A 363 -27.85 -10.76 6.19
C TYR A 363 -26.98 -10.58 7.43
N ALA A 364 -27.46 -9.82 8.42
CA ALA A 364 -26.78 -9.60 9.69
C ALA A 364 -26.92 -10.85 10.60
N ALA A 365 -25.91 -11.73 10.57
CA ALA A 365 -25.90 -13.00 11.30
C ALA A 365 -25.06 -12.91 12.58
N ALA A 366 -25.71 -12.96 13.73
CA ALA A 366 -25.01 -13.08 15.01
C ALA A 366 -24.43 -14.50 15.18
N LYS A 367 -23.16 -14.61 15.57
CA LYS A 367 -22.49 -15.88 15.87
C LYS A 367 -22.69 -16.34 17.32
N GLY A 368 -23.52 -15.66 18.10
CA GLY A 368 -23.81 -15.92 19.51
C GLY A 368 -24.64 -14.80 20.15
N PRO A 369 -24.81 -14.80 21.47
CA PRO A 369 -25.49 -13.70 22.17
C PRO A 369 -24.65 -12.42 22.07
N LEU A 370 -25.24 -11.31 21.65
CA LEU A 370 -24.61 -10.01 21.49
C LEU A 370 -25.19 -8.99 22.48
N GLN A 371 -24.36 -8.05 22.90
CA GLN A 371 -24.76 -6.84 23.63
C GLN A 371 -25.36 -5.80 22.66
N ASP A 372 -26.05 -4.79 23.16
CA ASP A 372 -26.72 -3.78 22.33
C ASP A 372 -25.75 -3.04 21.40
N GLY A 373 -24.55 -2.71 21.88
CA GLY A 373 -23.53 -2.07 21.07
C GLY A 373 -23.01 -2.97 19.95
N GLN A 374 -22.88 -4.27 20.21
CA GLN A 374 -22.46 -5.25 19.20
C GLN A 374 -23.56 -5.44 18.13
N TRP A 375 -24.86 -5.39 18.51
CA TRP A 375 -25.96 -5.39 17.54
C TRP A 375 -25.94 -4.14 16.65
N THR A 376 -25.60 -2.97 17.23
CA THR A 376 -25.47 -1.72 16.47
C THR A 376 -24.33 -1.82 15.46
N GLY A 377 -23.14 -2.31 15.86
CA GLY A 377 -22.00 -2.54 14.97
C GLY A 377 -22.33 -3.51 13.83
N LEU A 378 -22.86 -4.70 14.18
CA LEU A 378 -23.25 -5.71 13.19
C LEU A 378 -24.25 -5.18 12.15
N LEU A 379 -25.24 -4.41 12.60
CA LEU A 379 -26.23 -3.82 11.71
C LEU A 379 -25.58 -2.78 10.77
N PHE A 380 -24.72 -1.92 11.31
CA PHE A 380 -23.97 -0.94 10.53
C PHE A 380 -23.09 -1.62 9.46
N GLU A 381 -22.23 -2.54 9.86
CA GLU A 381 -21.33 -3.28 8.96
C GLU A 381 -22.10 -3.99 7.84
N THR A 382 -23.28 -4.56 8.16
CA THR A 382 -24.05 -5.32 7.17
C THR A 382 -24.77 -4.44 6.15
N MET A 383 -25.23 -3.24 6.53
CA MET A 383 -26.17 -2.51 5.67
C MET A 383 -25.73 -1.09 5.28
N ALA A 384 -24.80 -0.49 6.01
CA ALA A 384 -24.44 0.91 5.82
C ALA A 384 -22.98 1.11 5.38
N GLU A 385 -22.07 0.23 5.74
CA GLU A 385 -20.63 0.38 5.49
C GLU A 385 -20.33 0.55 4.01
N ASP A 386 -20.80 -0.35 3.16
CA ASP A 386 -20.59 -0.30 1.70
C ASP A 386 -21.24 0.93 1.03
N GLN A 387 -22.15 1.61 1.72
CA GLN A 387 -22.80 2.83 1.23
C GLN A 387 -22.00 4.10 1.48
N LEU A 388 -20.92 4.02 2.27
CA LEU A 388 -20.03 5.14 2.57
C LEU A 388 -19.02 5.38 1.43
N VAL A 389 -19.52 5.72 0.24
CA VAL A 389 -18.70 5.92 -0.95
C VAL A 389 -17.86 7.19 -0.84
N GLN A 390 -18.48 8.33 -0.49
CA GLN A 390 -17.77 9.60 -0.30
C GLN A 390 -16.96 9.60 1.01
N PRO A 391 -15.84 10.34 1.07
CA PRO A 391 -15.04 10.44 2.30
C PRO A 391 -15.92 10.81 3.50
N THR A 392 -16.02 9.89 4.45
CA THR A 392 -16.94 9.99 5.60
C THR A 392 -16.20 9.66 6.88
N ILE A 393 -16.28 10.56 7.86
CA ILE A 393 -15.89 10.32 9.24
C ILE A 393 -17.13 9.77 9.98
N LEU A 394 -17.08 8.50 10.33
CA LEU A 394 -18.08 7.85 11.16
C LEU A 394 -17.62 7.95 12.62
N TYR A 395 -18.45 8.43 13.54
CA TYR A 395 -18.06 8.63 14.93
C TYR A 395 -19.11 8.12 15.92
N ASP A 396 -18.82 8.17 17.22
CA ASP A 396 -19.67 7.70 18.31
C ASP A 396 -19.94 6.19 18.22
N PHE A 397 -18.87 5.41 18.34
CA PHE A 397 -18.92 3.95 18.37
C PHE A 397 -19.41 3.42 19.73
N PRO A 398 -20.16 2.29 19.76
CA PRO A 398 -20.54 1.65 21.01
C PRO A 398 -19.33 1.20 21.85
N THR A 399 -19.43 1.33 23.17
CA THR A 399 -18.39 0.92 24.14
C THR A 399 -18.10 -0.58 24.05
N ASP A 400 -19.12 -1.40 23.77
CA ASP A 400 -19.00 -2.87 23.69
C ASP A 400 -18.03 -3.36 22.61
N ILE A 401 -17.79 -2.52 21.59
CA ILE A 401 -16.88 -2.81 20.46
C ILE A 401 -15.65 -1.89 20.43
N SER A 402 -15.39 -1.12 21.50
CA SER A 402 -14.33 -0.11 21.56
C SER A 402 -13.52 -0.20 22.87
N PRO A 403 -12.74 -1.30 23.07
CA PRO A 403 -12.13 -1.60 24.38
C PRO A 403 -11.01 -0.66 24.81
N LEU A 404 -10.39 0.06 23.87
CA LEU A 404 -9.23 0.95 24.12
C LEU A 404 -9.61 2.43 24.12
N SER A 405 -10.87 2.74 23.72
CA SER A 405 -11.36 4.10 23.57
C SER A 405 -12.01 4.61 24.85
N LYS A 406 -11.90 5.91 25.12
CA LYS A 406 -12.54 6.59 26.24
C LYS A 406 -14.05 6.69 26.02
N GLN A 407 -14.84 6.47 27.08
CA GLN A 407 -16.30 6.65 27.04
C GLN A 407 -16.66 8.15 27.02
N LYS A 408 -17.78 8.45 26.35
CA LYS A 408 -18.34 9.80 26.38
C LYS A 408 -18.96 10.09 27.75
N PRO A 409 -18.70 11.25 28.36
CA PRO A 409 -19.27 11.59 29.65
C PRO A 409 -20.80 11.68 29.63
N GLU A 410 -21.35 12.19 28.53
CA GLU A 410 -22.80 12.41 28.35
C GLU A 410 -23.58 11.13 27.96
N ASP A 411 -22.93 10.14 27.38
CA ASP A 411 -23.48 8.83 27.03
C ASP A 411 -22.43 7.72 27.16
N PRO A 412 -22.32 7.09 28.34
CA PRO A 412 -21.31 6.04 28.57
C PRO A 412 -21.49 4.77 27.72
N SER A 413 -22.63 4.62 27.00
CA SER A 413 -22.81 3.54 26.03
C SER A 413 -22.00 3.76 24.74
N LEU A 414 -21.50 4.98 24.53
CA LEU A 414 -20.69 5.40 23.39
C LEU A 414 -19.28 5.76 23.81
N THR A 415 -18.37 5.70 22.84
CA THR A 415 -16.97 6.10 23.00
C THR A 415 -16.62 7.26 22.09
N GLU A 416 -15.60 8.00 22.46
CA GLU A 416 -14.94 9.03 21.67
C GLU A 416 -14.03 8.37 20.62
N ARG A 417 -14.65 7.63 19.67
CA ARG A 417 -14.01 6.90 18.56
C ARG A 417 -14.60 7.33 17.23
N PHE A 418 -13.77 7.38 16.22
CA PHE A 418 -14.16 7.57 14.84
C PHE A 418 -13.41 6.62 13.92
N GLU A 419 -13.98 6.36 12.76
CA GLU A 419 -13.35 5.70 11.63
C GLU A 419 -13.57 6.53 10.36
N ILE A 420 -12.64 6.45 9.42
CA ILE A 420 -12.76 7.12 8.13
C ILE A 420 -13.03 6.07 7.07
N TYR A 421 -14.16 6.23 6.40
CA TYR A 421 -14.57 5.40 5.28
C TYR A 421 -14.47 6.16 3.96
N VAL A 422 -13.94 5.51 2.94
CA VAL A 422 -13.87 6.01 1.57
C VAL A 422 -14.10 4.84 0.62
N ALA A 423 -15.01 5.00 -0.32
CA ALA A 423 -15.39 3.95 -1.28
C ALA A 423 -15.80 2.61 -0.62
N GLY A 424 -16.51 2.68 0.52
CA GLY A 424 -16.92 1.51 1.30
C GLY A 424 -15.77 0.80 2.03
N MET A 425 -14.60 1.42 2.15
CA MET A 425 -13.44 0.85 2.85
C MET A 425 -13.09 1.70 4.07
N GLU A 426 -12.90 1.08 5.22
CA GLU A 426 -12.23 1.70 6.37
C GLU A 426 -10.78 2.01 6.02
N VAL A 427 -10.39 3.29 6.11
CA VAL A 427 -9.04 3.77 5.80
C VAL A 427 -8.27 4.15 7.06
N ALA A 428 -8.99 4.63 8.08
CA ALA A 428 -8.41 5.07 9.34
C ALA A 428 -9.35 4.79 10.51
N ASN A 429 -8.77 4.63 11.71
CA ASN A 429 -9.47 4.41 12.98
C ASN A 429 -8.74 5.15 14.09
N GLY A 430 -9.45 6.06 14.77
CA GLY A 430 -8.86 6.88 15.82
C GLY A 430 -9.83 7.13 16.98
N PHE A 431 -9.26 7.48 18.14
CA PHE A 431 -10.06 7.72 19.34
C PHE A 431 -9.32 8.53 20.41
N SER A 432 -10.09 9.09 21.35
CA SER A 432 -9.54 9.53 22.63
C SER A 432 -9.16 8.31 23.47
N GLU A 433 -7.92 8.27 23.92
CA GLU A 433 -7.32 7.12 24.57
C GLU A 433 -7.88 6.90 25.99
N LEU A 434 -8.19 5.64 26.30
CA LEU A 434 -8.50 5.26 27.67
C LEU A 434 -7.22 5.33 28.50
N ASN A 435 -7.18 6.26 29.46
CA ASN A 435 -6.02 6.52 30.31
C ASN A 435 -6.25 6.21 31.81
N ASP A 436 -7.40 5.61 32.15
CA ASP A 436 -7.68 5.05 33.48
C ASP A 436 -7.17 3.61 33.55
N PRO A 437 -6.12 3.32 34.39
CA PRO A 437 -5.56 1.97 34.47
C PRO A 437 -6.52 0.92 35.02
N ALA A 438 -7.41 1.28 35.93
CA ALA A 438 -8.37 0.35 36.52
C ALA A 438 -9.45 -0.06 35.50
N GLU A 439 -9.98 0.91 34.75
CA GLU A 439 -10.93 0.67 33.69
C GLU A 439 -10.30 -0.12 32.53
N GLN A 440 -9.03 0.19 32.16
CA GLN A 440 -8.32 -0.54 31.12
C GLN A 440 -8.08 -2.01 31.51
N GLU A 441 -7.65 -2.27 32.74
CA GLU A 441 -7.50 -3.63 33.25
C GLU A 441 -8.83 -4.40 33.21
N ARG A 442 -9.91 -3.78 33.68
CA ARG A 442 -11.25 -4.37 33.67
C ARG A 442 -11.68 -4.77 32.24
N ARG A 443 -11.43 -3.89 31.26
CA ARG A 443 -11.78 -4.17 29.85
C ARG A 443 -10.94 -5.28 29.25
N PHE A 444 -9.64 -5.32 29.51
CA PHE A 444 -8.77 -6.40 29.06
C PHE A 444 -9.17 -7.76 29.67
N LEU A 445 -9.43 -7.81 30.95
CA LEU A 445 -9.92 -9.02 31.60
C LEU A 445 -11.28 -9.48 31.02
N GLY A 446 -12.14 -8.53 30.71
CA GLY A 446 -13.41 -8.80 30.01
C GLY A 446 -13.22 -9.35 28.59
N GLN A 447 -12.22 -8.88 27.83
CA GLN A 447 -11.89 -9.44 26.51
C GLN A 447 -11.33 -10.88 26.64
N ILE A 448 -10.40 -11.11 27.58
CA ILE A 448 -9.84 -12.44 27.85
C ILE A 448 -10.94 -13.42 28.26
N ALA A 449 -11.86 -13.01 29.13
CA ALA A 449 -12.96 -13.87 29.61
C ALA A 449 -13.96 -14.24 28.49
N ARG A 450 -14.19 -13.36 27.52
CA ARG A 450 -15.02 -13.67 26.34
C ARG A 450 -14.35 -14.68 25.41
N GLY A 451 -13.02 -14.72 25.39
CA GLY A 451 -12.26 -15.63 24.55
C GLY A 451 -12.42 -15.34 23.06
N GLY A 452 -11.94 -16.30 22.25
CA GLY A 452 -11.94 -16.22 20.79
C GLY A 452 -10.50 -16.22 20.24
N ASP A 453 -10.37 -16.50 18.97
CA ASP A 453 -9.05 -16.59 18.31
C ASP A 453 -8.31 -15.24 18.21
N GLU A 454 -9.07 -14.15 18.25
CA GLU A 454 -8.59 -12.77 18.14
C GLU A 454 -8.43 -12.08 19.52
N ALA A 455 -8.95 -12.70 20.58
CA ALA A 455 -8.84 -12.15 21.93
C ALA A 455 -7.41 -12.36 22.48
N PRO A 456 -6.89 -11.36 23.25
CA PRO A 456 -5.64 -11.56 23.98
C PRO A 456 -5.78 -12.72 24.95
N LYS A 457 -4.74 -13.58 25.00
CA LYS A 457 -4.73 -14.77 25.89
C LYS A 457 -4.26 -14.44 27.30
N GLN A 458 -3.59 -13.31 27.48
CA GLN A 458 -3.06 -12.86 28.77
C GLN A 458 -3.08 -11.33 28.86
N LEU A 459 -3.10 -10.84 30.11
CA LEU A 459 -3.05 -9.42 30.42
C LEU A 459 -1.63 -8.87 30.18
N ASP A 460 -1.51 -7.77 29.46
CA ASP A 460 -0.27 -6.96 29.44
C ASP A 460 -0.18 -6.12 30.73
N ALA A 461 0.30 -6.75 31.80
CA ALA A 461 0.43 -6.13 33.10
C ALA A 461 1.44 -4.98 33.10
N ASP A 462 2.42 -4.98 32.19
CA ASP A 462 3.39 -3.92 32.07
C ASP A 462 2.76 -2.66 31.44
N TYR A 463 1.84 -2.82 30.49
CA TYR A 463 1.07 -1.70 29.98
C TYR A 463 0.17 -1.08 31.03
N ILE A 464 -0.53 -1.90 31.84
CA ILE A 464 -1.32 -1.37 32.98
C ILE A 464 -0.42 -0.61 33.97
N ARG A 465 0.77 -1.16 34.28
CA ARG A 465 1.76 -0.48 35.11
C ARG A 465 2.19 0.86 34.49
N ALA A 466 2.43 0.93 33.19
CA ALA A 466 2.76 2.16 32.49
C ALA A 466 1.65 3.21 32.67
N LEU A 467 0.39 2.84 32.50
CA LEU A 467 -0.75 3.74 32.75
C LEU A 467 -0.80 4.24 34.20
N CYS A 468 -0.39 3.42 35.18
CA CYS A 468 -0.31 3.86 36.58
C CYS A 468 0.75 4.94 36.83
N HIS A 469 1.70 5.14 35.92
CA HIS A 469 2.62 6.30 35.98
C HIS A 469 2.00 7.58 35.41
N GLY A 470 0.79 7.51 34.88
CA GLY A 470 0.02 8.66 34.41
C GLY A 470 0.21 8.93 32.90
N MET A 471 -0.72 8.48 32.09
CA MET A 471 -0.83 8.92 30.71
C MET A 471 -1.68 10.19 30.64
N PRO A 472 -1.20 11.30 30.06
CA PRO A 472 -2.02 12.50 29.87
C PRO A 472 -3.25 12.21 29.00
N PRO A 473 -4.27 13.08 28.96
CA PRO A 473 -5.29 13.01 27.91
C PRO A 473 -4.60 12.92 26.55
N THR A 474 -4.90 11.90 25.78
CA THR A 474 -4.20 11.58 24.54
C THR A 474 -5.22 11.13 23.50
N ALA A 475 -5.00 11.45 22.26
CA ALA A 475 -5.71 10.87 21.13
C ALA A 475 -4.73 10.15 20.21
N GLY A 476 -5.17 9.01 19.65
CA GLY A 476 -4.37 8.20 18.75
C GLY A 476 -5.16 7.71 17.55
N GLU A 477 -4.46 7.38 16.49
CA GLU A 477 -5.07 6.95 15.24
C GLU A 477 -4.14 6.03 14.45
N GLY A 478 -4.74 5.05 13.76
CA GLY A 478 -4.09 4.22 12.76
C GLY A 478 -4.67 4.46 11.36
N ILE A 479 -3.80 4.65 10.36
CA ILE A 479 -4.15 4.87 8.96
C ILE A 479 -3.54 3.78 8.09
N GLY A 480 -4.38 3.09 7.31
CA GLY A 480 -3.95 2.06 6.36
C GLY A 480 -3.30 2.66 5.11
N ILE A 481 -1.97 2.66 5.05
CA ILE A 481 -1.20 3.22 3.90
C ILE A 481 -1.50 2.49 2.60
N ASP A 482 -1.74 1.19 2.65
CA ASP A 482 -2.07 0.40 1.46
C ASP A 482 -3.41 0.83 0.88
N ARG A 483 -4.46 0.94 1.71
CA ARG A 483 -5.80 1.38 1.28
C ARG A 483 -5.79 2.84 0.81
N LEU A 484 -5.08 3.73 1.50
CA LEU A 484 -4.89 5.11 1.07
C LEU A 484 -4.20 5.18 -0.31
N THR A 485 -3.20 4.32 -0.53
CA THR A 485 -2.52 4.23 -1.84
C THR A 485 -3.48 3.71 -2.91
N MET A 486 -4.31 2.69 -2.62
CA MET A 486 -5.33 2.20 -3.56
C MET A 486 -6.23 3.34 -4.04
N LEU A 487 -6.75 4.14 -3.12
CA LEU A 487 -7.64 5.26 -3.43
C LEU A 487 -6.96 6.32 -4.31
N LEU A 488 -5.74 6.73 -3.96
CA LEU A 488 -5.02 7.81 -4.66
C LEU A 488 -4.35 7.36 -5.98
N THR A 489 -4.40 6.07 -6.31
CA THR A 489 -3.84 5.50 -7.55
C THR A 489 -4.84 4.74 -8.40
N ASP A 490 -6.14 4.82 -8.08
CA ASP A 490 -7.21 4.06 -8.75
C ASP A 490 -6.86 2.56 -8.87
N SER A 491 -6.36 1.97 -7.78
CA SER A 491 -5.94 0.57 -7.73
C SER A 491 -7.01 -0.28 -7.03
N PRO A 492 -7.67 -1.24 -7.73
CA PRO A 492 -8.80 -1.97 -7.18
C PRO A 492 -8.43 -3.04 -6.16
N SER A 493 -7.15 -3.39 -6.03
CA SER A 493 -6.69 -4.43 -5.12
C SER A 493 -5.44 -4.00 -4.35
N ILE A 494 -5.38 -4.39 -3.06
CA ILE A 494 -4.21 -4.18 -2.20
C ILE A 494 -2.94 -4.80 -2.81
N ARG A 495 -3.08 -5.84 -3.64
CA ARG A 495 -1.97 -6.49 -4.35
C ARG A 495 -1.35 -5.61 -5.43
N ASP A 496 -2.09 -4.63 -5.94
CA ASP A 496 -1.56 -3.66 -6.92
C ASP A 496 -0.59 -2.67 -6.28
N VAL A 497 -0.77 -2.38 -4.98
CA VAL A 497 -0.01 -1.38 -4.24
C VAL A 497 1.08 -1.98 -3.33
N ILE A 498 1.19 -3.29 -3.24
CA ILE A 498 2.26 -4.03 -2.56
C ILE A 498 3.18 -4.65 -3.62
N PHE A 499 4.52 -4.45 -3.50
CA PHE A 499 5.46 -4.97 -4.50
C PHE A 499 5.39 -6.49 -4.67
N PHE A 500 5.42 -7.21 -3.57
CA PHE A 500 5.40 -8.67 -3.53
C PHE A 500 4.33 -9.13 -2.53
N PRO A 501 3.04 -9.16 -2.95
CA PRO A 501 1.96 -9.62 -2.08
C PRO A 501 2.06 -11.12 -1.83
N LEU A 502 1.59 -11.59 -0.67
CA LEU A 502 1.46 -13.01 -0.42
C LEU A 502 0.37 -13.59 -1.33
N LEU A 503 0.69 -14.66 -2.02
CA LEU A 503 -0.21 -15.39 -2.91
C LEU A 503 -0.34 -16.84 -2.47
N ARG A 504 -1.45 -17.48 -2.86
CA ARG A 504 -1.59 -18.93 -2.65
C ARG A 504 -0.52 -19.67 -3.47
N PRO A 505 0.05 -20.78 -2.94
CA PRO A 505 0.93 -21.64 -3.73
C PRO A 505 0.24 -22.11 -5.01
N GLU A 506 0.99 -22.29 -6.09
CA GLU A 506 0.46 -22.86 -7.33
C GLU A 506 0.06 -24.32 -7.08
N SER A 507 -1.02 -24.76 -7.74
CA SER A 507 -1.49 -26.15 -7.64
C SER A 507 -0.45 -27.08 -8.26
N GLY A 508 0.37 -27.71 -7.44
CA GLY A 508 1.50 -28.56 -7.81
C GLY A 508 2.70 -28.47 -6.88
N GLU A 509 2.87 -27.35 -6.18
CA GLU A 509 3.86 -27.22 -5.10
C GLU A 509 3.22 -27.70 -3.78
N SER A 510 3.38 -29.01 -3.50
CA SER A 510 2.94 -29.54 -2.23
C SER A 510 3.77 -28.92 -1.08
N SER A 511 3.09 -28.46 -0.04
CA SER A 511 3.63 -27.90 1.21
C SER A 511 4.57 -28.88 1.97
N SER A 512 4.97 -30.00 1.38
CA SER A 512 5.76 -31.06 2.00
C SER A 512 7.28 -30.91 1.86
N GLU A 513 7.79 -30.03 1.00
CA GLU A 513 9.24 -29.84 0.82
C GLU A 513 9.83 -28.62 1.55
N ALA A 514 9.00 -27.66 1.98
CA ALA A 514 9.45 -26.44 2.66
C ALA A 514 9.81 -26.64 4.16
N HIS A 515 9.57 -27.82 4.74
CA HIS A 515 9.86 -28.11 6.16
C HIS A 515 11.08 -29.01 6.41
N ARG A 516 11.93 -29.22 5.38
CA ARG A 516 13.17 -30.02 5.50
C ARG A 516 14.37 -29.36 4.84
N ALA A 517 14.66 -28.09 5.18
CA ALA A 517 15.94 -27.48 4.90
C ALA A 517 16.37 -26.60 6.09
#